data_7abd9fd569412fef1adb65a06ff33e0a
#
_entry.id   7abd9fd569412fef1adb65a06ff33e0a
#
_cell.length_a   1.000
_cell.length_b   1.000
_cell.length_c   1.000
_cell.angle_alpha   90.00
_cell.angle_beta   90.00
_cell.angle_gamma   90.00
#
_symmetry.space_group_name_H-M   'P 1'
#
loop_
_entity.id
_entity.type
_entity.pdbx_description
1 polymer ?
#
loop_
_entity_poly.entity_id
_entity_poly.type
_entity_poly.pdbx_seq_one_letter_code
_entity_poly.pdbx_strand_id
1 'polypeptide(L)'
;MSIRQPYSITKCRRFFTEPATPRQRQYEALRAYYVEGQPSAEIARRFGYSAGSFRGLCHTFRGGELGEFFATTRPGPREQPKKSATRDQIVALRKRNYSVYDISRTLKEAGTPLSATAVREVLLAEGFAPLPRRRDEERPFRVAPTVEAVANVNDFVLTEREFTTRMGGLFLFIPDLVKFDGDNNLARAAKLPGSGMIPAAHALRASLALKLWSIERKSHIMALVADEGLALFCGLNAMPKKSYLSEYSSRITPKQVSHLLAGWHSVLTGQDLLSGQSLNLDFHSVPYFGEHPLVESHYLSKRSRRQPSILTFLAQDAGSQVFCYSNADIRKGEEAEEIFRFIAFWKRQYGTLPQHLVFDSKLTTYDRLDRLDVDGIIFMTLRRRSPRLLTEVKDLAPSAWRTIEIDVPNRKYRKPRVFEQKATPCKRTFRQLFITDLGHDEPTILLTNDFKSTAKNLVTRYAKRMLIENALSDAVRFFHIDALSSSVGLKVDFDMALLVLASCLYRLMAHRMRGYEDAQARQIFRDLIDMPADVKIAHDEITVRFHRRAHLPIILASSLINKPVAVPWWNGRNLRLVQ
;
A
#
# COMPACT_ATOMS: atom_id res chain seq x y z
N MET A 1 -5.41 0.76 25.70
CA MET A 1 -6.16 1.94 26.19
C MET A 1 -5.51 2.40 27.48
N SER A 2 -4.77 3.50 27.45
CA SER A 2 -4.40 4.18 28.68
C SER A 2 -5.69 4.81 29.19
N ILE A 3 -6.22 4.28 30.27
CA ILE A 3 -7.32 4.88 31.02
C ILE A 3 -6.74 6.19 31.56
N ARG A 4 -7.11 7.34 30.95
CA ARG A 4 -6.82 8.63 31.54
C ARG A 4 -7.45 8.64 32.91
N GLN A 5 -6.65 8.65 33.98
CA GLN A 5 -7.17 8.81 35.32
C GLN A 5 -8.00 10.10 35.38
N PRO A 6 -9.19 10.08 36.00
CA PRO A 6 -10.00 11.26 36.15
C PRO A 6 -9.22 12.34 36.91
N TYR A 7 -9.36 13.58 36.50
CA TYR A 7 -8.72 14.70 37.20
C TYR A 7 -9.16 14.74 38.67
N SER A 8 -8.20 14.91 39.58
CA SER A 8 -8.54 15.17 40.98
C SER A 8 -9.39 16.44 41.08
N ILE A 9 -10.27 16.52 42.10
CA ILE A 9 -11.12 17.69 42.37
C ILE A 9 -10.29 18.98 42.42
N THR A 10 -9.08 18.91 42.97
CA THR A 10 -8.14 20.02 43.01
C THR A 10 -7.69 20.49 41.62
N LYS A 11 -7.48 19.55 40.69
CA LYS A 11 -7.10 19.85 39.31
C LYS A 11 -8.27 20.44 38.52
N CYS A 12 -9.49 19.96 38.78
CA CYS A 12 -10.70 20.53 38.21
C CYS A 12 -10.94 21.98 38.71
N ARG A 13 -10.73 22.24 40.00
CA ARG A 13 -10.81 23.60 40.55
C ARG A 13 -9.82 24.56 39.92
N ARG A 14 -8.58 24.13 39.76
CA ARG A 14 -7.49 24.95 39.14
C ARG A 14 -7.86 25.37 37.72
N PHE A 15 -8.56 24.57 36.97
CA PHE A 15 -9.01 24.94 35.62
C PHE A 15 -9.80 26.27 35.60
N PHE A 16 -10.62 26.51 36.63
CA PHE A 16 -11.44 27.72 36.74
C PHE A 16 -10.76 28.85 37.53
N THR A 17 -9.87 28.49 38.46
CA THR A 17 -9.20 29.50 39.33
C THR A 17 -7.87 30.00 38.77
N GLU A 18 -7.22 29.22 37.92
CA GLU A 18 -5.95 29.53 37.27
C GLU A 18 -6.10 29.43 35.73
N PRO A 19 -6.82 30.41 35.11
CA PRO A 19 -7.12 30.36 33.67
C PRO A 19 -5.85 30.37 32.82
N ALA A 20 -5.72 29.37 31.91
CA ALA A 20 -4.55 29.15 31.11
C ALA A 20 -4.43 30.08 29.89
N THR A 21 -5.54 30.70 29.45
CA THR A 21 -5.56 31.57 28.28
C THR A 21 -6.11 32.95 28.61
N PRO A 22 -5.72 34.02 27.90
CA PRO A 22 -6.27 35.35 28.10
C PRO A 22 -7.80 35.40 27.99
N ARG A 23 -8.39 34.65 27.05
CA ARG A 23 -9.85 34.58 26.86
C ARG A 23 -10.56 33.90 28.03
N GLN A 24 -10.02 32.80 28.52
CA GLN A 24 -10.52 32.13 29.71
C GLN A 24 -10.44 33.05 30.93
N ARG A 25 -9.36 33.78 31.10
CA ARG A 25 -9.18 34.76 32.17
C ARG A 25 -10.20 35.88 32.11
N GLN A 26 -10.47 36.41 30.91
CA GLN A 26 -11.53 37.43 30.72
C GLN A 26 -12.90 36.90 31.10
N TYR A 27 -13.24 35.70 30.64
CA TYR A 27 -14.53 35.06 30.92
C TYR A 27 -14.72 34.81 32.42
N GLU A 28 -13.74 34.21 33.11
CA GLU A 28 -13.85 33.90 34.54
C GLU A 28 -13.88 35.16 35.39
N ALA A 29 -13.15 36.20 35.03
CA ALA A 29 -13.21 37.50 35.71
C ALA A 29 -14.58 38.20 35.56
N LEU A 30 -15.15 38.18 34.37
CA LEU A 30 -16.51 38.73 34.13
C LEU A 30 -17.57 37.88 34.82
N ARG A 31 -17.46 36.56 34.81
CA ARG A 31 -18.37 35.63 35.50
C ARG A 31 -18.36 35.89 37.02
N ALA A 32 -17.16 36.01 37.62
CA ALA A 32 -17.03 36.31 39.03
C ALA A 32 -17.67 37.66 39.41
N TYR A 33 -17.63 38.66 38.50
CA TYR A 33 -18.26 39.97 38.72
C TYR A 33 -19.77 39.94 38.54
N TYR A 34 -20.25 39.46 37.42
CA TYR A 34 -21.69 39.59 37.06
C TYR A 34 -22.56 38.46 37.65
N VAL A 35 -21.99 37.28 37.91
CA VAL A 35 -22.75 36.12 38.39
C VAL A 35 -22.48 35.87 39.86
N GLU A 36 -21.23 35.95 40.31
CA GLU A 36 -20.87 35.66 41.70
C GLU A 36 -20.95 36.96 42.59
N GLY A 37 -21.13 38.12 42.02
CA GLY A 37 -21.27 39.38 42.75
C GLY A 37 -20.00 39.83 43.49
N GLN A 38 -18.85 39.33 43.12
CA GLN A 38 -17.59 39.67 43.82
C GLN A 38 -17.18 41.13 43.56
N PRO A 39 -16.59 41.83 44.56
CA PRO A 39 -16.12 43.23 44.40
C PRO A 39 -15.05 43.34 43.30
N SER A 40 -15.19 44.39 42.46
CA SER A 40 -14.27 44.61 41.33
C SER A 40 -12.81 44.70 41.70
N ALA A 41 -12.47 45.24 42.90
CA ALA A 41 -11.09 45.30 43.38
C ALA A 41 -10.50 43.92 43.71
N GLU A 42 -11.33 43.02 44.22
CA GLU A 42 -10.91 41.64 44.54
C GLU A 42 -10.72 40.81 43.27
N ILE A 43 -11.61 40.96 42.30
CA ILE A 43 -11.50 40.30 41.00
C ILE A 43 -10.25 40.77 40.24
N ALA A 44 -10.02 42.09 40.24
CA ALA A 44 -8.82 42.62 39.59
C ALA A 44 -7.55 42.01 40.19
N ARG A 45 -7.45 41.93 41.51
CA ARG A 45 -6.33 41.29 42.20
C ARG A 45 -6.24 39.81 41.91
N ARG A 46 -7.36 39.06 41.95
CA ARG A 46 -7.41 37.61 41.75
C ARG A 46 -6.99 37.20 40.33
N PHE A 47 -7.45 37.94 39.32
CA PHE A 47 -7.18 37.60 37.93
C PHE A 47 -6.03 38.43 37.30
N GLY A 48 -5.27 39.16 38.09
CA GLY A 48 -4.09 39.91 37.63
C GLY A 48 -4.39 41.10 36.73
N TYR A 49 -5.49 41.82 37.02
CA TYR A 49 -5.87 43.08 36.36
C TYR A 49 -5.51 44.28 37.28
N SER A 50 -5.27 45.44 36.67
CA SER A 50 -5.40 46.71 37.38
C SER A 50 -6.88 47.06 37.53
N ALA A 51 -7.24 47.86 38.52
CA ALA A 51 -8.62 48.32 38.73
C ALA A 51 -9.17 49.05 37.47
N GLY A 52 -8.30 49.80 36.76
CA GLY A 52 -8.67 50.49 35.52
C GLY A 52 -8.91 49.51 34.37
N SER A 53 -7.99 48.53 34.18
CA SER A 53 -8.10 47.52 33.11
C SER A 53 -9.31 46.62 33.28
N PHE A 54 -9.66 46.28 34.53
CA PHE A 54 -10.88 45.48 34.78
C PHE A 54 -12.17 46.29 34.52
N ARG A 55 -12.23 47.55 34.90
CA ARG A 55 -13.35 48.44 34.58
C ARG A 55 -13.49 48.60 33.06
N GLY A 56 -12.39 48.77 32.32
CA GLY A 56 -12.40 48.79 30.86
C GLY A 56 -12.93 47.49 30.28
N LEU A 57 -12.53 46.33 30.79
CA LEU A 57 -13.04 45.03 30.36
C LEU A 57 -14.58 44.91 30.56
N CYS A 58 -15.07 45.37 31.73
CA CYS A 58 -16.50 45.39 32.01
C CYS A 58 -17.28 46.38 31.10
N HIS A 59 -16.68 47.51 30.73
CA HIS A 59 -17.25 48.48 29.79
C HIS A 59 -17.35 47.86 28.39
N THR A 60 -16.29 47.31 27.86
CA THR A 60 -16.24 46.66 26.56
C THR A 60 -17.20 45.46 26.48
N PHE A 61 -17.36 44.71 27.57
CA PHE A 61 -18.32 43.62 27.66
C PHE A 61 -19.75 44.10 27.59
N ARG A 62 -20.09 45.16 28.32
CA ARG A 62 -21.45 45.80 28.29
C ARG A 62 -21.76 46.40 26.93
N GLY A 63 -20.77 46.94 26.23
CA GLY A 63 -20.91 47.48 24.88
C GLY A 63 -21.08 46.42 23.79
N GLY A 64 -20.94 45.10 24.13
CA GLY A 64 -21.03 44.02 23.14
C GLY A 64 -19.82 43.93 22.21
N GLU A 65 -18.74 44.66 22.52
CA GLU A 65 -17.53 44.74 21.69
C GLU A 65 -16.54 43.59 21.96
N LEU A 66 -16.75 42.83 23.04
CA LEU A 66 -15.99 41.58 23.28
C LEU A 66 -16.56 40.47 22.40
N GLY A 67 -15.81 40.07 21.40
CA GLY A 67 -16.20 38.92 20.56
C GLY A 67 -16.48 37.64 21.36
N GLU A 68 -17.17 36.68 20.76
CA GLU A 68 -17.62 35.44 21.39
C GLU A 68 -16.52 34.72 22.16
N PHE A 69 -16.76 34.37 23.44
CA PHE A 69 -15.84 33.60 24.28
C PHE A 69 -15.75 32.16 23.84
N PHE A 70 -16.82 31.60 23.31
CA PHE A 70 -17.00 30.23 22.88
C PHE A 70 -17.31 30.17 21.37
N ALA A 71 -16.42 30.73 20.56
CA ALA A 71 -16.54 30.62 19.12
C ALA A 71 -16.55 29.17 18.70
N THR A 72 -17.63 28.72 18.09
CA THR A 72 -17.63 27.45 17.37
C THR A 72 -16.64 27.57 16.22
N THR A 73 -15.55 26.81 16.26
CA THR A 73 -14.67 26.66 15.12
C THR A 73 -15.50 26.16 13.96
N ARG A 74 -15.77 27.03 12.99
CA ARG A 74 -16.36 26.60 11.71
C ARG A 74 -15.36 25.60 11.13
N PRO A 75 -15.77 24.36 10.85
CA PRO A 75 -14.87 23.45 10.14
C PRO A 75 -14.53 24.13 8.82
N GLY A 76 -13.25 24.29 8.55
CA GLY A 76 -12.76 24.80 7.28
C GLY A 76 -13.28 23.93 6.12
N PRO A 77 -13.18 24.40 4.88
CA PRO A 77 -13.64 23.64 3.73
C PRO A 77 -13.03 22.23 3.76
N ARG A 78 -13.88 21.21 3.62
CA ARG A 78 -13.48 19.80 3.61
C ARG A 78 -12.53 19.46 2.46
N GLU A 79 -12.58 20.22 1.38
CA GLU A 79 -11.72 20.11 0.23
C GLU A 79 -10.78 21.31 0.14
N GLN A 80 -9.52 21.05 -0.13
CA GLN A 80 -8.49 22.06 -0.30
C GLN A 80 -7.88 21.92 -1.71
N PRO A 81 -8.62 22.31 -2.77
CA PRO A 81 -8.28 22.00 -4.15
C PRO A 81 -6.86 22.45 -4.55
N LYS A 82 -6.40 23.60 -4.05
CA LYS A 82 -5.03 24.08 -4.30
C LYS A 82 -3.95 23.19 -3.68
N LYS A 83 -4.17 22.67 -2.46
CA LYS A 83 -3.23 21.74 -1.82
C LYS A 83 -3.25 20.38 -2.49
N SER A 84 -4.44 19.88 -2.85
CA SER A 84 -4.59 18.61 -3.55
C SER A 84 -3.97 18.63 -4.93
N ALA A 85 -4.15 19.70 -5.71
CA ALA A 85 -3.58 19.83 -7.04
C ALA A 85 -2.04 19.91 -7.07
N THR A 86 -1.42 20.44 -6.00
CA THR A 86 0.04 20.62 -5.92
C THR A 86 0.73 19.58 -5.04
N ARG A 87 -0.01 18.64 -4.43
CA ARG A 87 0.49 17.63 -3.51
C ARG A 87 1.68 16.86 -4.07
N ASP A 88 1.55 16.30 -5.26
CA ASP A 88 2.60 15.47 -5.89
C ASP A 88 3.86 16.28 -6.21
N GLN A 89 3.68 17.53 -6.61
CA GLN A 89 4.79 18.45 -6.86
C GLN A 89 5.53 18.83 -5.58
N ILE A 90 4.81 19.09 -4.49
CA ILE A 90 5.39 19.35 -3.17
C ILE A 90 6.21 18.15 -2.69
N VAL A 91 5.64 16.95 -2.82
CA VAL A 91 6.30 15.71 -2.45
C VAL A 91 7.56 15.48 -3.28
N ALA A 92 7.49 15.67 -4.60
CA ALA A 92 8.64 15.51 -5.49
C ALA A 92 9.78 16.48 -5.15
N LEU A 93 9.48 17.74 -4.87
CA LEU A 93 10.47 18.74 -4.45
C LEU A 93 11.07 18.40 -3.07
N ARG A 94 10.25 17.94 -2.11
CA ARG A 94 10.73 17.52 -0.78
C ARG A 94 11.68 16.33 -0.87
N LYS A 95 11.39 15.37 -1.74
CA LYS A 95 12.26 14.22 -2.00
C LYS A 95 13.63 14.61 -2.56
N ARG A 96 13.74 15.82 -3.14
CA ARG A 96 15.00 16.44 -3.56
C ARG A 96 15.64 17.30 -2.44
N ASN A 97 15.20 17.13 -1.18
CA ASN A 97 15.68 17.88 -0.01
C ASN A 97 15.41 19.39 -0.05
N TYR A 98 14.40 19.85 -0.83
CA TYR A 98 13.98 21.24 -0.78
C TYR A 98 13.33 21.55 0.56
N SER A 99 13.66 22.71 1.15
CA SER A 99 13.00 23.21 2.35
C SER A 99 11.56 23.65 2.04
N VAL A 100 10.73 23.80 3.06
CA VAL A 100 9.36 24.32 2.89
C VAL A 100 9.33 25.70 2.23
N TYR A 101 10.35 26.51 2.46
CA TYR A 101 10.50 27.85 1.87
C TYR A 101 10.91 27.75 0.39
N ASP A 102 11.83 26.85 0.05
CA ASP A 102 12.25 26.63 -1.34
C ASP A 102 11.07 26.07 -2.17
N ILE A 103 10.32 25.11 -1.60
CA ILE A 103 9.13 24.55 -2.24
C ILE A 103 8.09 25.64 -2.48
N SER A 104 7.77 26.46 -1.48
CA SER A 104 6.83 27.56 -1.58
C SER A 104 7.24 28.55 -2.69
N ARG A 105 8.54 28.88 -2.81
CA ARG A 105 9.07 29.73 -3.86
C ARG A 105 8.92 29.11 -5.24
N THR A 106 9.33 27.86 -5.41
CA THR A 106 9.21 27.11 -6.68
C THR A 106 7.77 27.00 -7.15
N LEU A 107 6.83 26.76 -6.22
CA LEU A 107 5.40 26.73 -6.54
C LEU A 107 4.87 28.10 -6.97
N LYS A 108 5.36 29.17 -6.37
CA LYS A 108 5.02 30.55 -6.77
C LYS A 108 5.52 30.86 -8.19
N GLU A 109 6.76 30.48 -8.50
CA GLU A 109 7.36 30.62 -9.83
C GLU A 109 6.63 29.77 -10.88
N ALA A 110 6.10 28.62 -10.51
CA ALA A 110 5.31 27.73 -11.38
C ALA A 110 3.83 28.14 -11.51
N GLY A 111 3.41 29.30 -10.97
CA GLY A 111 2.04 29.79 -11.08
C GLY A 111 1.01 29.13 -10.16
N THR A 112 1.46 28.28 -9.23
CA THR A 112 0.61 27.58 -8.24
C THR A 112 1.00 27.95 -6.81
N PRO A 113 0.84 29.22 -6.38
CA PRO A 113 1.38 29.72 -5.13
C PRO A 113 0.74 29.05 -3.92
N LEU A 114 1.58 28.52 -3.03
CA LEU A 114 1.22 28.05 -1.69
C LEU A 114 2.17 28.64 -0.65
N SER A 115 1.63 28.99 0.52
CA SER A 115 2.46 29.46 1.63
C SER A 115 3.35 28.35 2.18
N ALA A 116 4.47 28.69 2.80
CA ALA A 116 5.36 27.73 3.46
C ALA A 116 4.64 26.90 4.54
N THR A 117 3.64 27.51 5.23
CA THR A 117 2.79 26.83 6.21
C THR A 117 1.92 25.76 5.52
N ALA A 118 1.28 26.09 4.41
CA ALA A 118 0.46 25.15 3.65
C ALA A 118 1.29 24.00 3.07
N VAL A 119 2.49 24.29 2.57
CA VAL A 119 3.48 23.28 2.14
C VAL A 119 3.86 22.37 3.30
N ARG A 120 4.13 22.92 4.49
CA ARG A 120 4.45 22.15 5.68
C ARG A 120 3.30 21.21 6.07
N GLU A 121 2.06 21.69 6.05
CA GLU A 121 0.90 20.87 6.37
C GLU A 121 0.74 19.69 5.41
N VAL A 122 0.93 19.91 4.09
CA VAL A 122 0.91 18.83 3.10
C VAL A 122 2.02 17.82 3.40
N LEU A 123 3.24 18.28 3.64
CA LEU A 123 4.36 17.39 3.93
C LEU A 123 4.18 16.60 5.22
N LEU A 124 3.60 17.21 6.25
CA LEU A 124 3.27 16.52 7.49
C LEU A 124 2.17 15.48 7.28
N ALA A 125 1.15 15.80 6.50
CA ALA A 125 0.09 14.85 6.13
C ALA A 125 0.65 13.65 5.34
N GLU A 126 1.73 13.85 4.56
CA GLU A 126 2.44 12.81 3.81
C GLU A 126 3.51 12.07 4.64
N GLY A 127 3.65 12.37 5.92
CA GLY A 127 4.58 11.69 6.81
C GLY A 127 6.04 12.16 6.70
N PHE A 128 6.32 13.30 6.05
CA PHE A 128 7.68 13.85 6.01
C PHE A 128 8.04 14.57 7.30
N ALA A 129 9.11 14.13 7.96
CA ALA A 129 9.70 14.86 9.06
C ALA A 129 10.25 16.21 8.60
N PRO A 130 10.36 17.23 9.50
CA PRO A 130 11.12 18.44 9.24
C PRO A 130 12.56 18.11 8.85
N LEU A 131 13.12 18.83 7.87
CA LEU A 131 14.57 18.72 7.61
C LEU A 131 15.35 19.24 8.81
N PRO A 132 16.49 18.61 9.14
CA PRO A 132 17.40 19.17 10.13
C PRO A 132 17.82 20.58 9.71
N ARG A 133 18.09 21.43 10.70
CA ARG A 133 18.58 22.79 10.45
C ARG A 133 19.92 22.71 9.73
N ARG A 134 20.01 23.26 8.52
CA ARG A 134 21.26 23.33 7.77
C ARG A 134 22.27 24.17 8.56
N ARG A 135 23.51 23.72 8.63
CA ARG A 135 24.62 24.52 9.11
C ARG A 135 24.90 25.64 8.09
N ASP A 136 25.46 26.76 8.55
CA ASP A 136 25.70 27.92 7.71
C ASP A 136 26.70 27.60 6.57
N GLU A 137 27.62 26.66 6.82
CA GLU A 137 28.57 26.10 5.84
C GLU A 137 27.90 25.31 4.70
N GLU A 138 26.69 24.81 4.93
CA GLU A 138 25.90 24.02 3.96
C GLU A 138 25.00 24.88 3.05
N ARG A 139 24.95 26.20 3.29
CA ARG A 139 23.94 27.09 2.70
C ARG A 139 24.27 27.68 1.33
N PRO A 140 25.50 28.07 0.97
CA PRO A 140 25.71 28.80 -0.27
C PRO A 140 26.17 27.97 -1.46
N PHE A 141 26.78 26.84 -1.25
CA PHE A 141 27.32 26.05 -2.34
C PHE A 141 26.67 24.68 -2.38
N ARG A 142 25.64 24.54 -3.23
CA ARG A 142 25.23 23.25 -3.74
C ARG A 142 26.31 22.74 -4.70
N VAL A 143 27.41 22.29 -4.19
CA VAL A 143 28.14 21.24 -4.87
C VAL A 143 27.18 20.06 -4.82
N ALA A 144 26.57 19.73 -5.96
CA ALA A 144 25.98 18.40 -6.10
C ALA A 144 27.05 17.43 -5.63
N PRO A 145 26.79 16.58 -4.61
CA PRO A 145 27.77 15.61 -4.22
C PRO A 145 28.19 14.90 -5.49
N THR A 146 29.47 14.88 -5.79
CA THR A 146 30.06 14.02 -6.81
C THR A 146 29.69 12.60 -6.38
N VAL A 147 28.55 12.13 -6.89
CA VAL A 147 28.11 10.76 -6.67
C VAL A 147 29.10 9.91 -7.40
N GLU A 148 30.02 9.27 -6.68
CA GLU A 148 30.81 8.19 -7.26
C GLU A 148 29.88 7.29 -8.04
N ALA A 149 30.14 7.11 -9.31
CA ALA A 149 29.35 6.29 -10.19
C ALA A 149 29.41 4.85 -9.70
N VAL A 150 28.38 4.41 -8.98
CA VAL A 150 28.26 3.03 -8.47
C VAL A 150 27.80 2.10 -9.58
N ALA A 151 27.01 2.63 -10.51
CA ALA A 151 26.55 1.94 -11.71
C ALA A 151 26.34 2.98 -12.80
N ASN A 152 26.86 2.72 -14.00
CA ASN A 152 26.68 3.54 -15.17
C ASN A 152 26.48 2.63 -16.37
N VAL A 153 25.32 2.72 -17.02
CA VAL A 153 25.02 1.86 -18.18
C VAL A 153 25.87 2.20 -19.40
N ASN A 154 26.43 3.41 -19.49
CA ASN A 154 27.34 3.78 -20.56
C ASN A 154 28.69 3.05 -20.46
N ASP A 155 29.04 2.66 -19.23
CA ASP A 155 30.25 1.89 -18.94
C ASP A 155 29.96 0.40 -18.76
N PHE A 156 28.75 -0.05 -19.18
CA PHE A 156 28.36 -1.46 -19.07
C PHE A 156 29.20 -2.31 -20.00
N VAL A 157 30.09 -3.10 -19.40
CA VAL A 157 31.10 -3.88 -20.10
C VAL A 157 30.72 -5.35 -20.07
N LEU A 158 30.58 -5.94 -21.24
CA LEU A 158 30.39 -7.37 -21.45
C LEU A 158 31.69 -8.02 -22.02
N THR A 159 32.83 -7.77 -21.37
CA THR A 159 34.07 -8.45 -21.73
C THR A 159 33.97 -9.95 -21.49
N GLU A 160 34.65 -10.74 -22.35
CA GLU A 160 34.70 -12.20 -22.19
C GLU A 160 35.34 -12.54 -20.86
N ARG A 161 34.58 -13.23 -20.02
CA ARG A 161 35.02 -13.73 -18.72
C ARG A 161 34.07 -14.79 -18.21
N GLU A 162 34.53 -15.49 -17.19
CA GLU A 162 33.73 -16.47 -16.46
C GLU A 162 33.78 -16.14 -14.97
N PHE A 163 32.65 -16.29 -14.30
CA PHE A 163 32.51 -16.05 -12.86
C PHE A 163 31.35 -16.88 -12.29
N THR A 164 31.40 -17.14 -10.99
CA THR A 164 30.32 -17.82 -10.27
C THR A 164 29.46 -16.81 -9.55
N THR A 165 28.15 -16.97 -9.66
CA THR A 165 27.15 -16.17 -8.89
C THR A 165 26.35 -17.07 -7.95
N ARG A 166 26.04 -16.55 -6.77
CA ARG A 166 25.12 -17.22 -5.86
C ARG A 166 23.67 -17.13 -6.35
N MET A 167 23.37 -16.16 -7.19
CA MET A 167 22.02 -15.80 -7.62
C MET A 167 21.67 -16.34 -9.01
N GLY A 168 22.19 -17.51 -9.37
CA GLY A 168 22.00 -18.11 -10.69
C GLY A 168 20.54 -18.29 -11.09
N GLY A 169 19.68 -18.64 -10.15
CA GLY A 169 18.25 -18.83 -10.44
C GLY A 169 17.49 -17.57 -10.85
N LEU A 170 18.02 -16.35 -10.61
CA LEU A 170 17.40 -15.13 -11.15
C LEU A 170 17.32 -15.12 -12.67
N PHE A 171 18.30 -15.73 -13.34
CA PHE A 171 18.34 -15.78 -14.78
C PHE A 171 17.16 -16.54 -15.41
N LEU A 172 16.48 -17.40 -14.64
CA LEU A 172 15.24 -18.07 -15.06
C LEU A 172 14.07 -17.09 -15.33
N PHE A 173 14.10 -15.88 -14.77
CA PHE A 173 13.10 -14.85 -15.00
C PHE A 173 13.38 -14.00 -16.24
N ILE A 174 14.60 -14.03 -16.79
CA ILE A 174 14.98 -13.18 -17.94
C ILE A 174 14.08 -13.43 -19.16
N PRO A 175 13.76 -14.68 -19.58
CA PRO A 175 12.91 -14.90 -20.73
C PRO A 175 11.54 -14.20 -20.61
N ASP A 176 10.95 -14.18 -19.40
CA ASP A 176 9.71 -13.47 -19.15
C ASP A 176 9.90 -11.94 -19.16
N LEU A 177 10.96 -11.47 -18.53
CA LEU A 177 11.27 -10.04 -18.52
C LEU A 177 11.53 -9.49 -19.92
N VAL A 178 12.22 -10.24 -20.77
CA VAL A 178 12.43 -9.88 -22.17
C VAL A 178 11.10 -9.85 -22.92
N LYS A 179 10.26 -10.86 -22.73
CA LYS A 179 8.95 -10.94 -23.37
C LYS A 179 8.04 -9.79 -22.95
N PHE A 180 8.09 -9.37 -21.69
CA PHE A 180 7.15 -8.40 -21.10
C PHE A 180 7.64 -6.97 -21.16
N ASP A 181 8.94 -6.73 -21.08
CA ASP A 181 9.53 -5.40 -20.98
C ASP A 181 10.87 -5.26 -21.73
N GLY A 182 11.10 -6.09 -22.75
CA GLY A 182 12.35 -6.06 -23.55
C GLY A 182 12.66 -4.67 -24.11
N ASP A 183 11.65 -3.93 -24.51
CA ASP A 183 11.76 -2.56 -25.03
C ASP A 183 11.73 -1.49 -23.94
N ASN A 184 11.81 -1.86 -22.66
CA ASN A 184 11.69 -0.96 -21.52
C ASN A 184 10.36 -0.17 -21.48
N ASN A 185 9.30 -0.74 -22.02
CA ASN A 185 8.00 -0.10 -22.18
C ASN A 185 7.35 0.24 -20.85
N LEU A 186 7.50 -0.62 -19.82
CA LEU A 186 6.92 -0.40 -18.51
C LEU A 186 7.46 0.87 -17.85
N ALA A 187 8.78 1.01 -17.81
CA ALA A 187 9.43 2.19 -17.22
C ALA A 187 9.13 3.47 -17.99
N ARG A 188 9.10 3.39 -19.35
CA ARG A 188 8.81 4.50 -20.24
C ARG A 188 7.35 4.93 -20.14
N ALA A 189 6.40 4.02 -20.24
CA ALA A 189 4.97 4.31 -20.14
C ALA A 189 4.59 4.90 -18.77
N ALA A 190 5.19 4.37 -17.70
CA ALA A 190 5.01 4.89 -16.35
C ALA A 190 5.77 6.21 -16.10
N LYS A 191 6.63 6.65 -17.02
CA LYS A 191 7.50 7.83 -16.87
C LYS A 191 8.31 7.76 -15.57
N LEU A 192 8.85 6.57 -15.27
CA LEU A 192 9.64 6.39 -14.06
C LEU A 192 10.90 7.28 -14.09
N PRO A 193 11.37 7.76 -12.93
CA PRO A 193 12.59 8.56 -12.88
C PRO A 193 13.81 7.71 -13.22
N GLY A 194 14.74 8.31 -13.92
CA GLY A 194 16.04 7.73 -14.27
C GLY A 194 17.12 8.81 -14.27
N SER A 195 18.36 8.40 -14.51
CA SER A 195 19.51 9.28 -14.72
C SER A 195 20.35 8.77 -15.90
N GLY A 196 21.31 9.56 -16.37
CA GLY A 196 22.26 9.09 -17.38
C GLY A 196 23.08 7.87 -16.91
N MET A 197 23.35 7.78 -15.61
CA MET A 197 24.09 6.65 -15.02
C MET A 197 23.23 5.40 -14.83
N ILE A 198 21.97 5.57 -14.38
CA ILE A 198 21.03 4.48 -14.13
C ILE A 198 19.69 4.87 -14.77
N PRO A 199 19.43 4.48 -16.00
CA PRO A 199 18.14 4.70 -16.65
C PRO A 199 16.98 4.04 -15.89
N ALA A 200 15.78 4.55 -16.10
CA ALA A 200 14.58 4.13 -15.37
C ALA A 200 14.32 2.60 -15.44
N ALA A 201 14.52 1.98 -16.59
CA ALA A 201 14.32 0.54 -16.75
C ALA A 201 15.31 -0.29 -15.93
N HIS A 202 16.57 0.14 -15.83
CA HIS A 202 17.59 -0.53 -15.02
C HIS A 202 17.31 -0.36 -13.53
N ALA A 203 16.83 0.82 -13.12
CA ALA A 203 16.41 1.07 -11.75
C ALA A 203 15.18 0.22 -11.36
N LEU A 204 14.23 0.07 -12.28
CA LEU A 204 13.08 -0.83 -12.08
C LEU A 204 13.53 -2.28 -11.96
N ARG A 205 14.38 -2.79 -12.88
CA ARG A 205 14.92 -4.16 -12.82
C ARG A 205 15.72 -4.39 -11.54
N ALA A 206 16.56 -3.45 -11.12
CA ALA A 206 17.32 -3.56 -9.88
C ALA A 206 16.39 -3.64 -8.64
N SER A 207 15.33 -2.84 -8.61
CA SER A 207 14.34 -2.89 -7.53
C SER A 207 13.53 -4.19 -7.54
N LEU A 208 13.17 -4.67 -8.73
CA LEU A 208 12.43 -5.93 -8.92
C LEU A 208 13.31 -7.16 -8.56
N ALA A 209 14.59 -7.15 -8.93
CA ALA A 209 15.53 -8.21 -8.60
C ALA A 209 15.60 -8.47 -7.08
N LEU A 210 15.59 -7.40 -6.27
CA LEU A 210 15.54 -7.54 -4.81
C LEU A 210 14.28 -8.24 -4.32
N LYS A 211 13.14 -7.96 -4.93
CA LYS A 211 11.87 -8.65 -4.60
C LYS A 211 11.89 -10.10 -5.07
N LEU A 212 12.41 -10.37 -6.26
CA LEU A 212 12.55 -11.73 -6.79
C LEU A 212 13.50 -12.59 -5.94
N TRP A 213 14.53 -11.97 -5.34
CA TRP A 213 15.47 -12.67 -4.46
C TRP A 213 15.07 -12.65 -2.98
N SER A 214 13.85 -12.26 -2.65
CA SER A 214 13.36 -12.23 -1.25
C SER A 214 14.22 -11.36 -0.32
N ILE A 215 14.72 -10.23 -0.80
CA ILE A 215 15.47 -9.29 0.04
C ILE A 215 14.51 -8.51 0.93
N GLU A 216 14.63 -8.70 2.25
CA GLU A 216 13.74 -8.13 3.25
C GLU A 216 13.74 -6.59 3.20
N ARG A 217 14.94 -5.99 3.14
CA ARG A 217 15.12 -4.54 3.17
C ARG A 217 16.12 -4.08 2.12
N LYS A 218 15.88 -2.93 1.51
CA LYS A 218 16.80 -2.33 0.54
C LYS A 218 18.22 -2.12 1.10
N SER A 219 18.36 -1.93 2.41
CA SER A 219 19.67 -1.80 3.06
C SER A 219 20.50 -3.10 3.00
N HIS A 220 19.86 -4.26 2.87
CA HIS A 220 20.55 -5.55 2.79
C HIS A 220 21.28 -5.75 1.46
N ILE A 221 21.02 -4.91 0.45
CA ILE A 221 21.78 -4.91 -0.81
C ILE A 221 23.30 -4.79 -0.60
N MET A 222 23.72 -4.15 0.48
CA MET A 222 25.16 -3.97 0.76
C MET A 222 25.92 -5.29 0.93
N ALA A 223 25.23 -6.36 1.31
CA ALA A 223 25.82 -7.71 1.36
C ALA A 223 25.91 -8.39 -0.03
N LEU A 224 25.23 -7.82 -1.05
CA LEU A 224 25.07 -8.42 -2.38
C LEU A 224 25.62 -7.52 -3.49
N VAL A 225 26.08 -6.32 -3.16
CA VAL A 225 26.51 -5.30 -4.14
C VAL A 225 27.67 -5.76 -5.01
N ALA A 226 28.46 -6.71 -4.53
CA ALA A 226 29.61 -7.29 -5.26
C ALA A 226 29.26 -8.54 -6.09
N ASP A 227 28.00 -9.04 -6.05
CA ASP A 227 27.60 -10.18 -6.88
C ASP A 227 27.45 -9.72 -8.34
N GLU A 228 28.35 -10.21 -9.20
CA GLU A 228 28.35 -9.84 -10.63
C GLU A 228 27.12 -10.36 -11.37
N GLY A 229 26.56 -11.51 -10.97
CA GLY A 229 25.38 -12.10 -11.59
C GLY A 229 24.13 -11.24 -11.33
N LEU A 230 23.98 -10.70 -10.11
CA LEU A 230 22.89 -9.78 -9.79
C LEU A 230 22.99 -8.48 -10.61
N ALA A 231 24.19 -7.93 -10.73
CA ALA A 231 24.43 -6.74 -11.55
C ALA A 231 24.14 -7.02 -13.03
N LEU A 232 24.67 -8.11 -13.57
CA LEU A 232 24.44 -8.57 -14.95
C LEU A 232 22.94 -8.76 -15.24
N PHE A 233 22.20 -9.40 -14.33
CA PHE A 233 20.75 -9.55 -14.46
C PHE A 233 20.05 -8.22 -14.69
N CYS A 234 20.48 -7.17 -14.01
CA CYS A 234 19.92 -5.81 -14.14
C CYS A 234 20.43 -5.04 -15.35
N GLY A 235 21.47 -5.51 -16.04
CA GLY A 235 22.18 -4.78 -17.10
C GLY A 235 23.10 -3.69 -16.55
N LEU A 236 23.75 -3.96 -15.43
CA LEU A 236 24.63 -3.02 -14.72
C LEU A 236 25.98 -3.70 -14.41
N ASN A 237 27.07 -2.92 -14.32
CA ASN A 237 28.37 -3.43 -13.87
C ASN A 237 28.41 -3.70 -12.36
N ALA A 238 27.65 -2.95 -11.59
CA ALA A 238 27.51 -3.08 -10.14
C ALA A 238 26.11 -2.69 -9.69
N MET A 239 25.64 -3.28 -8.61
CA MET A 239 24.34 -2.93 -8.04
C MET A 239 24.36 -1.54 -7.38
N PRO A 240 23.27 -0.76 -7.54
CA PRO A 240 23.14 0.52 -6.85
C PRO A 240 23.17 0.33 -5.33
N LYS A 241 23.86 1.23 -4.63
CA LYS A 241 23.96 1.20 -3.16
C LYS A 241 22.59 1.50 -2.50
N LYS A 242 22.49 1.17 -1.21
CA LYS A 242 21.25 1.35 -0.42
C LYS A 242 20.65 2.75 -0.48
N SER A 243 21.49 3.80 -0.52
CA SER A 243 21.04 5.20 -0.59
C SER A 243 20.25 5.46 -1.87
N TYR A 244 20.76 5.05 -3.02
CA TYR A 244 20.07 5.17 -4.30
C TYR A 244 18.74 4.41 -4.30
N LEU A 245 18.74 3.13 -3.92
CA LEU A 245 17.54 2.29 -3.93
C LEU A 245 16.45 2.79 -2.96
N SER A 246 16.85 3.29 -1.79
CA SER A 246 15.92 3.88 -0.83
C SER A 246 15.37 5.22 -1.30
N GLU A 247 16.20 6.04 -1.94
CA GLU A 247 15.79 7.32 -2.48
C GLU A 247 14.96 7.14 -3.77
N TYR A 248 15.28 6.15 -4.58
CA TYR A 248 14.57 5.87 -5.82
C TYR A 248 13.06 5.71 -5.61
N SER A 249 12.64 4.88 -4.66
CA SER A 249 11.22 4.73 -4.34
C SER A 249 10.56 6.03 -3.85
N SER A 250 11.37 6.96 -3.31
CA SER A 250 10.88 8.28 -2.91
C SER A 250 10.65 9.24 -4.06
N ARG A 251 11.19 8.97 -5.24
CA ARG A 251 11.04 9.83 -6.42
C ARG A 251 9.83 9.46 -7.26
N ILE A 252 9.17 8.33 -6.95
CA ILE A 252 8.04 7.82 -7.72
C ILE A 252 6.74 8.34 -7.12
N THR A 253 5.86 8.86 -7.96
CA THR A 253 4.56 9.40 -7.59
C THR A 253 3.45 8.34 -7.68
N PRO A 254 2.30 8.48 -7.00
CA PRO A 254 1.16 7.57 -7.13
C PRO A 254 0.68 7.42 -8.57
N LYS A 255 0.72 8.50 -9.36
CA LYS A 255 0.36 8.48 -10.78
C LYS A 255 1.30 7.58 -11.58
N GLN A 256 2.60 7.63 -11.31
CA GLN A 256 3.58 6.77 -11.96
C GLN A 256 3.40 5.30 -11.56
N VAL A 257 3.08 5.02 -10.29
CA VAL A 257 2.71 3.67 -9.82
C VAL A 257 1.46 3.17 -10.54
N SER A 258 0.41 4.00 -10.64
CA SER A 258 -0.81 3.65 -11.38
C SER A 258 -0.53 3.35 -12.86
N HIS A 259 0.35 4.11 -13.52
CA HIS A 259 0.75 3.86 -14.91
C HIS A 259 1.61 2.59 -15.05
N LEU A 260 2.48 2.30 -14.08
CA LEU A 260 3.24 1.05 -14.05
C LEU A 260 2.32 -0.15 -13.96
N LEU A 261 1.34 -0.11 -13.05
CA LEU A 261 0.33 -1.16 -12.92
C LEU A 261 -0.54 -1.27 -14.19
N ALA A 262 -0.88 -0.15 -14.83
CA ALA A 262 -1.64 -0.16 -16.09
C ALA A 262 -0.85 -0.84 -17.22
N GLY A 263 0.43 -0.54 -17.36
CA GLY A 263 1.32 -1.25 -18.29
C GLY A 263 1.42 -2.74 -17.97
N TRP A 264 1.51 -3.09 -16.68
CA TRP A 264 1.53 -4.47 -16.24
C TRP A 264 0.22 -5.23 -16.52
N HIS A 265 -0.93 -4.57 -16.42
CA HIS A 265 -2.22 -5.15 -16.83
C HIS A 265 -2.22 -5.59 -18.29
N SER A 266 -1.64 -4.78 -19.18
CA SER A 266 -1.52 -5.15 -20.60
C SER A 266 -0.69 -6.42 -20.78
N VAL A 267 0.38 -6.58 -19.98
CA VAL A 267 1.19 -7.81 -19.96
C VAL A 267 0.37 -9.00 -19.49
N LEU A 268 -0.35 -8.86 -18.37
CA LEU A 268 -1.16 -9.95 -17.79
C LEU A 268 -2.26 -10.42 -18.74
N THR A 269 -2.93 -9.48 -19.41
CA THR A 269 -3.96 -9.77 -20.39
C THR A 269 -3.39 -10.50 -21.61
N GLY A 270 -2.24 -10.06 -22.11
CA GLY A 270 -1.56 -10.70 -23.25
C GLY A 270 -1.00 -12.11 -22.94
N GLN A 271 -1.01 -12.52 -21.67
CA GLN A 271 -0.59 -13.86 -21.23
C GLN A 271 -1.74 -14.72 -20.70
N ASP A 272 -2.98 -14.30 -20.87
CA ASP A 272 -4.19 -14.95 -20.34
C ASP A 272 -4.15 -15.18 -18.81
N LEU A 273 -3.39 -14.33 -18.10
CA LEU A 273 -3.26 -14.38 -16.65
C LEU A 273 -4.32 -13.54 -15.91
N LEU A 274 -5.16 -12.85 -16.64
CA LEU A 274 -6.20 -12.00 -16.07
C LEU A 274 -7.54 -12.35 -16.73
N SER A 275 -8.31 -13.19 -16.05
CA SER A 275 -9.63 -13.60 -16.53
C SER A 275 -10.67 -12.49 -16.37
N GLY A 276 -10.51 -11.64 -15.37
CA GLY A 276 -11.44 -10.57 -15.04
C GLY A 276 -12.83 -11.02 -14.60
N GLN A 277 -13.06 -12.32 -14.50
CA GLN A 277 -14.38 -12.86 -14.15
C GLN A 277 -14.71 -12.67 -12.68
N SER A 278 -13.74 -12.82 -11.80
CA SER A 278 -13.92 -12.65 -10.37
C SER A 278 -12.65 -12.10 -9.74
N LEU A 279 -12.77 -11.02 -8.98
CA LEU A 279 -11.65 -10.34 -8.34
C LEU A 279 -11.83 -10.36 -6.83
N ASN A 280 -10.84 -10.88 -6.13
CA ASN A 280 -10.75 -10.86 -4.69
C ASN A 280 -10.08 -9.56 -4.23
N LEU A 281 -10.70 -8.86 -3.31
CA LEU A 281 -10.20 -7.59 -2.78
C LEU A 281 -9.93 -7.73 -1.29
N ASP A 282 -8.80 -7.19 -0.85
CA ASP A 282 -8.47 -7.18 0.58
C ASP A 282 -7.61 -5.97 0.97
N PHE A 283 -7.70 -5.59 2.25
CA PHE A 283 -6.80 -4.64 2.87
C PHE A 283 -5.73 -5.35 3.67
N HIS A 284 -4.53 -4.84 3.57
CA HIS A 284 -3.43 -5.25 4.43
C HIS A 284 -2.82 -4.04 5.13
N SER A 285 -2.56 -4.17 6.43
CA SER A 285 -1.91 -3.12 7.21
C SER A 285 -0.43 -3.42 7.36
N VAL A 286 0.42 -2.65 6.68
CA VAL A 286 1.88 -2.73 6.78
C VAL A 286 2.32 -2.05 8.07
N PRO A 287 2.91 -2.78 9.04
CA PRO A 287 3.27 -2.21 10.33
C PRO A 287 4.40 -1.19 10.19
N TYR A 288 4.28 -0.08 10.91
CA TYR A 288 5.31 0.95 11.03
C TYR A 288 5.97 0.85 12.40
N PHE A 289 7.29 0.77 12.43
CA PHE A 289 8.09 0.62 13.64
C PHE A 289 8.88 1.88 14.04
N GLY A 290 8.71 2.98 13.30
CA GLY A 290 9.31 4.26 13.63
C GLY A 290 8.46 5.10 14.57
N GLU A 291 9.03 6.18 15.10
CA GLU A 291 8.37 7.11 16.02
C GLU A 291 7.78 8.32 15.31
N HIS A 292 6.97 8.11 14.26
CA HIS A 292 6.38 9.24 13.57
C HIS A 292 4.95 9.50 14.07
N PRO A 293 4.64 10.68 14.64
CA PRO A 293 3.37 10.96 15.32
C PRO A 293 2.16 11.01 14.37
N LEU A 294 2.38 11.13 13.05
CA LEU A 294 1.32 11.28 12.05
C LEU A 294 0.97 9.97 11.35
N VAL A 295 1.64 8.86 11.66
CA VAL A 295 1.25 7.56 11.10
C VAL A 295 -0.02 7.08 11.78
N GLU A 296 -1.04 6.81 10.97
CA GLU A 296 -2.32 6.33 11.45
C GLU A 296 -2.20 4.95 12.11
N SER A 297 -3.05 4.70 13.11
CA SER A 297 -3.09 3.41 13.79
C SER A 297 -4.24 2.56 13.25
N HIS A 298 -3.89 1.42 12.65
CA HIS A 298 -4.83 0.43 12.16
C HIS A 298 -4.78 -0.84 13.03
N TYR A 299 -5.86 -1.63 13.00
CA TYR A 299 -5.92 -2.91 13.71
C TYR A 299 -5.17 -3.98 12.91
N LEU A 300 -4.18 -4.60 13.54
CA LEU A 300 -3.46 -5.74 12.99
C LEU A 300 -4.00 -7.03 13.59
N SER A 301 -4.68 -7.83 12.77
CA SER A 301 -5.30 -9.10 13.19
C SER A 301 -4.28 -10.07 13.78
N LYS A 302 -3.10 -10.21 13.18
CA LYS A 302 -2.01 -11.08 13.68
C LYS A 302 -1.50 -10.71 15.07
N ARG A 303 -1.66 -9.47 15.51
CA ARG A 303 -1.18 -8.97 16.80
C ARG A 303 -2.32 -8.62 17.75
N SER A 304 -3.55 -8.79 17.32
CA SER A 304 -4.78 -8.47 18.06
C SER A 304 -4.75 -7.08 18.72
N ARG A 305 -4.07 -6.12 18.11
CA ARG A 305 -3.94 -4.76 18.64
C ARG A 305 -3.87 -3.71 17.53
N ARG A 306 -4.18 -2.47 17.88
CA ARG A 306 -3.91 -1.32 17.02
C ARG A 306 -2.45 -0.89 17.17
N GLN A 307 -1.79 -0.63 16.05
CA GLN A 307 -0.47 -0.02 16.02
C GLN A 307 -0.31 0.90 14.80
N PRO A 308 0.66 1.83 14.81
CA PRO A 308 0.99 2.62 13.62
C PRO A 308 1.25 1.71 12.43
N SER A 309 0.57 1.97 11.33
CA SER A 309 0.67 1.17 10.11
C SER A 309 0.17 1.94 8.89
N ILE A 310 0.62 1.54 7.72
CA ILE A 310 0.14 2.05 6.44
C ILE A 310 -0.85 1.03 5.88
N LEU A 311 -2.06 1.50 5.61
CA LEU A 311 -3.09 0.67 4.99
C LEU A 311 -2.79 0.51 3.51
N THR A 312 -2.81 -0.73 3.02
CA THR A 312 -2.64 -1.07 1.62
C THR A 312 -3.84 -1.85 1.13
N PHE A 313 -4.19 -1.65 -0.12
CA PHE A 313 -5.25 -2.37 -0.81
C PHE A 313 -4.65 -3.25 -1.91
N LEU A 314 -5.17 -4.45 -2.05
CA LEU A 314 -4.75 -5.42 -3.05
C LEU A 314 -5.96 -6.01 -3.75
N ALA A 315 -5.87 -6.15 -5.08
CA ALA A 315 -6.81 -6.91 -5.88
C ALA A 315 -6.10 -8.10 -6.53
N GLN A 316 -6.77 -9.26 -6.51
CA GLN A 316 -6.28 -10.53 -7.05
C GLN A 316 -7.31 -11.10 -8.02
N ASP A 317 -6.88 -11.55 -9.19
CA ASP A 317 -7.72 -12.39 -10.06
C ASP A 317 -7.91 -13.76 -9.40
N ALA A 318 -9.18 -14.17 -9.23
CA ALA A 318 -9.51 -15.41 -8.53
C ALA A 318 -9.17 -16.68 -9.33
N GLY A 319 -9.09 -16.58 -10.65
CA GLY A 319 -8.77 -17.69 -11.55
C GLY A 319 -7.28 -18.00 -11.56
N SER A 320 -6.47 -17.04 -11.93
CA SER A 320 -5.01 -17.17 -12.03
C SER A 320 -4.29 -17.01 -10.68
N GLN A 321 -4.96 -16.46 -9.67
CA GLN A 321 -4.39 -16.12 -8.35
C GLN A 321 -3.27 -15.07 -8.39
N VAL A 322 -3.16 -14.28 -9.47
CA VAL A 322 -2.19 -13.19 -9.56
C VAL A 322 -2.73 -11.92 -8.94
N PHE A 323 -1.88 -11.17 -8.25
CA PHE A 323 -2.21 -9.80 -7.89
C PHE A 323 -2.19 -8.93 -9.15
N CYS A 324 -3.25 -8.15 -9.34
CA CYS A 324 -3.39 -7.29 -10.50
C CYS A 324 -3.41 -5.79 -10.16
N TYR A 325 -3.62 -5.43 -8.91
CA TYR A 325 -3.65 -4.05 -8.47
C TYR A 325 -3.19 -3.92 -7.02
N SER A 326 -2.56 -2.80 -6.71
CA SER A 326 -2.21 -2.40 -5.36
C SER A 326 -2.32 -0.88 -5.21
N ASN A 327 -2.61 -0.42 -3.99
CA ASN A 327 -2.55 0.98 -3.61
C ASN A 327 -2.20 1.10 -2.13
N ALA A 328 -1.24 1.95 -1.79
CA ALA A 328 -0.85 2.27 -0.42
C ALA A 328 -1.07 3.76 -0.08
N ASP A 329 -1.69 4.52 -0.97
CA ASP A 329 -2.04 5.92 -0.78
C ASP A 329 -3.50 6.05 -0.29
N ILE A 330 -3.82 5.36 0.80
CA ILE A 330 -5.17 5.29 1.37
C ILE A 330 -5.16 5.99 2.72
N ARG A 331 -6.08 6.93 2.91
CA ARG A 331 -6.25 7.66 4.16
C ARG A 331 -7.38 7.06 4.98
N LYS A 332 -7.26 7.18 6.28
CA LYS A 332 -8.30 6.77 7.21
C LYS A 332 -9.61 7.53 6.94
N GLY A 333 -10.68 6.76 6.80
CA GLY A 333 -12.01 7.27 6.43
C GLY A 333 -12.28 7.25 4.92
N GLU A 334 -11.27 6.96 4.08
CA GLU A 334 -11.43 6.81 2.63
C GLU A 334 -11.43 5.34 2.17
N GLU A 335 -11.34 4.40 3.10
CA GLU A 335 -11.22 2.96 2.79
C GLU A 335 -12.36 2.47 1.89
N ALA A 336 -13.58 2.95 2.14
CA ALA A 336 -14.75 2.56 1.35
C ALA A 336 -14.74 3.11 -0.10
N GLU A 337 -13.94 4.13 -0.40
CA GLU A 337 -13.78 4.68 -1.76
C GLU A 337 -12.76 3.90 -2.57
N GLU A 338 -11.89 3.11 -1.94
CA GLU A 338 -10.83 2.40 -2.65
C GLU A 338 -11.36 1.37 -3.63
N ILE A 339 -12.48 0.72 -3.32
CA ILE A 339 -13.16 -0.19 -4.27
C ILE A 339 -13.53 0.58 -5.55
N PHE A 340 -14.04 1.81 -5.43
CA PHE A 340 -14.42 2.63 -6.60
C PHE A 340 -13.22 3.18 -7.36
N ARG A 341 -12.10 3.47 -6.67
CA ARG A 341 -10.82 3.80 -7.31
C ARG A 341 -10.32 2.62 -8.15
N PHE A 342 -10.38 1.41 -7.60
CA PHE A 342 -10.05 0.19 -8.32
C PHE A 342 -10.98 -0.04 -9.53
N ILE A 343 -12.30 0.09 -9.36
CA ILE A 343 -13.29 -0.02 -10.46
C ILE A 343 -12.98 1.00 -11.56
N ALA A 344 -12.68 2.24 -11.20
CA ALA A 344 -12.31 3.27 -12.16
C ALA A 344 -10.98 2.97 -12.88
N PHE A 345 -10.00 2.40 -12.16
CA PHE A 345 -8.76 1.92 -12.76
C PHE A 345 -9.06 0.78 -13.76
N TRP A 346 -9.82 -0.23 -13.36
CA TRP A 346 -10.23 -1.35 -14.21
C TRP A 346 -10.96 -0.89 -15.48
N LYS A 347 -11.95 -0.01 -15.33
CA LYS A 347 -12.70 0.56 -16.46
C LYS A 347 -11.80 1.30 -17.45
N ARG A 348 -10.78 2.02 -16.97
CA ARG A 348 -9.80 2.67 -17.86
C ARG A 348 -8.97 1.68 -18.65
N GLN A 349 -8.67 0.49 -18.10
CA GLN A 349 -7.87 -0.53 -18.76
C GLN A 349 -8.67 -1.33 -19.79
N TYR A 350 -9.91 -1.67 -19.48
CA TYR A 350 -10.70 -2.63 -20.25
C TYR A 350 -11.94 -2.04 -20.94
N GLY A 351 -12.28 -0.79 -20.69
CA GLY A 351 -13.50 -0.16 -21.17
C GLY A 351 -14.80 -0.70 -20.53
N THR A 352 -14.71 -1.77 -19.73
CA THR A 352 -15.82 -2.44 -19.07
C THR A 352 -15.65 -2.43 -17.55
N LEU A 353 -16.74 -2.67 -16.83
CA LEU A 353 -16.71 -2.85 -15.37
C LEU A 353 -16.28 -4.28 -15.01
N PRO A 354 -15.67 -4.51 -13.84
CA PRO A 354 -15.40 -5.86 -13.34
C PRO A 354 -16.71 -6.61 -13.12
N GLN A 355 -16.74 -7.91 -13.42
CA GLN A 355 -18.00 -8.69 -13.34
C GLN A 355 -18.36 -9.02 -11.89
N HIS A 356 -17.42 -9.60 -11.14
CA HIS A 356 -17.64 -10.04 -9.76
C HIS A 356 -16.54 -9.49 -8.84
N LEU A 357 -16.94 -8.91 -7.72
CA LEU A 357 -16.04 -8.47 -6.65
C LEU A 357 -16.33 -9.27 -5.38
N VAL A 358 -15.29 -9.86 -4.78
CA VAL A 358 -15.38 -10.62 -3.54
C VAL A 358 -14.48 -9.98 -2.50
N PHE A 359 -15.05 -9.56 -1.36
CA PHE A 359 -14.32 -8.80 -0.35
C PHE A 359 -14.88 -8.97 1.07
N ASP A 360 -14.12 -8.56 2.08
CA ASP A 360 -14.57 -8.58 3.48
C ASP A 360 -15.50 -7.39 3.80
N SER A 361 -16.33 -7.54 4.81
CA SER A 361 -17.25 -6.51 5.33
C SER A 361 -16.58 -5.22 5.78
N LYS A 362 -15.27 -5.23 6.02
CA LYS A 362 -14.50 -4.05 6.42
C LYS A 362 -14.21 -3.09 5.27
N LEU A 363 -14.35 -3.55 4.02
CA LEU A 363 -13.99 -2.77 2.85
C LEU A 363 -15.04 -1.73 2.45
N THR A 364 -16.29 -1.84 2.95
CA THR A 364 -17.36 -0.98 2.46
C THR A 364 -18.49 -0.78 3.46
N THR A 365 -19.42 0.10 3.12
CA THR A 365 -20.66 0.40 3.85
C THR A 365 -21.87 -0.04 3.03
N TYR A 366 -23.06 -0.13 3.63
CA TYR A 366 -24.25 -0.60 2.91
C TYR A 366 -24.70 0.34 1.79
N ASP A 367 -24.54 1.64 1.93
CA ASP A 367 -24.81 2.62 0.86
C ASP A 367 -23.87 2.44 -0.34
N ARG A 368 -22.65 1.98 -0.11
CA ARG A 368 -21.69 1.65 -1.17
C ARG A 368 -22.05 0.34 -1.87
N LEU A 369 -22.62 -0.64 -1.16
CA LEU A 369 -23.17 -1.84 -1.77
C LEU A 369 -24.36 -1.50 -2.69
N ASP A 370 -25.24 -0.58 -2.26
CA ASP A 370 -26.32 -0.08 -3.09
C ASP A 370 -25.78 0.54 -4.39
N ARG A 371 -24.69 1.30 -4.33
CA ARG A 371 -24.03 1.89 -5.51
C ARG A 371 -23.44 0.82 -6.44
N LEU A 372 -22.76 -0.20 -5.91
CA LEU A 372 -22.24 -1.30 -6.73
C LEU A 372 -23.36 -2.01 -7.50
N ASP A 373 -24.51 -2.21 -6.84
CA ASP A 373 -25.67 -2.83 -7.47
C ASP A 373 -26.30 -1.95 -8.56
N VAL A 374 -26.36 -0.63 -8.34
CA VAL A 374 -26.80 0.34 -9.37
C VAL A 374 -25.87 0.33 -10.58
N ASP A 375 -24.57 0.21 -10.36
CA ASP A 375 -23.56 0.14 -11.42
C ASP A 375 -23.54 -1.23 -12.14
N GLY A 376 -24.38 -2.18 -11.71
CA GLY A 376 -24.50 -3.52 -12.30
C GLY A 376 -23.34 -4.47 -11.98
N ILE A 377 -22.55 -4.13 -10.95
CA ILE A 377 -21.42 -4.95 -10.51
C ILE A 377 -21.92 -5.99 -9.51
N ILE A 378 -21.67 -7.25 -9.80
CA ILE A 378 -22.00 -8.34 -8.87
C ILE A 378 -20.95 -8.34 -7.76
N PHE A 379 -21.40 -8.30 -6.52
CA PHE A 379 -20.52 -8.36 -5.36
C PHE A 379 -20.88 -9.52 -4.43
N MET A 380 -19.91 -9.89 -3.62
CA MET A 380 -20.04 -10.84 -2.54
C MET A 380 -19.19 -10.41 -1.37
N THR A 381 -19.81 -10.26 -0.19
CA THR A 381 -19.15 -9.80 1.02
C THR A 381 -19.72 -10.47 2.27
N LEU A 382 -19.03 -10.35 3.40
CA LEU A 382 -19.60 -10.74 4.68
C LEU A 382 -20.49 -9.63 5.23
N ARG A 383 -21.57 -10.02 5.88
CA ARG A 383 -22.37 -9.15 6.73
C ARG A 383 -21.88 -9.22 8.16
N ARG A 384 -21.73 -8.08 8.83
CA ARG A 384 -21.35 -8.05 10.25
C ARG A 384 -22.44 -8.74 11.08
N ARG A 385 -22.01 -9.60 11.98
CA ARG A 385 -22.88 -10.27 12.94
C ARG A 385 -23.40 -9.25 13.94
N SER A 386 -24.71 -9.10 14.04
CA SER A 386 -25.36 -8.35 15.11
C SER A 386 -26.06 -9.31 16.05
N PRO A 387 -26.27 -8.98 17.34
CA PRO A 387 -27.01 -9.83 18.28
C PRO A 387 -28.37 -10.26 17.73
N ARG A 388 -29.09 -9.33 17.08
CA ARG A 388 -30.39 -9.62 16.44
C ARG A 388 -30.28 -10.70 15.36
N LEU A 389 -29.28 -10.60 14.46
CA LEU A 389 -29.07 -11.60 13.40
C LEU A 389 -28.67 -12.96 13.96
N LEU A 390 -27.88 -12.98 15.04
CA LEU A 390 -27.49 -14.23 15.69
C LEU A 390 -28.68 -14.90 16.37
N THR A 391 -29.60 -14.15 17.01
CA THR A 391 -30.85 -14.66 17.56
C THR A 391 -31.73 -15.20 16.44
N GLU A 392 -31.93 -14.44 15.36
CA GLU A 392 -32.71 -14.87 14.19
C GLU A 392 -32.24 -16.23 13.64
N VAL A 393 -30.93 -16.45 13.58
CA VAL A 393 -30.36 -17.73 13.12
C VAL A 393 -30.59 -18.86 14.12
N LYS A 394 -30.53 -18.59 15.41
CA LYS A 394 -30.79 -19.60 16.48
C LYS A 394 -32.22 -20.09 16.47
N ASP A 395 -33.18 -19.20 16.13
CA ASP A 395 -34.61 -19.49 16.14
C ASP A 395 -35.06 -20.24 14.86
N LEU A 396 -34.16 -20.45 13.88
CA LEU A 396 -34.48 -21.18 12.65
C LEU A 396 -34.67 -22.67 12.92
N ALA A 397 -35.79 -23.23 12.44
CA ALA A 397 -36.07 -24.67 12.50
C ALA A 397 -34.96 -25.46 11.76
N PRO A 398 -34.56 -26.63 12.27
CA PRO A 398 -33.58 -27.50 11.61
C PRO A 398 -33.91 -27.83 10.16
N SER A 399 -35.20 -27.90 9.81
CA SER A 399 -35.70 -28.15 8.45
C SER A 399 -35.49 -27.00 7.46
N ALA A 400 -35.22 -25.79 7.95
CA ALA A 400 -34.90 -24.62 7.09
C ALA A 400 -33.49 -24.70 6.49
N TRP A 401 -32.62 -25.51 7.05
CA TRP A 401 -31.25 -25.66 6.65
C TRP A 401 -31.09 -26.74 5.59
N ARG A 402 -30.30 -26.43 4.55
CA ARG A 402 -29.89 -27.43 3.56
C ARG A 402 -28.38 -27.62 3.57
N THR A 403 -27.95 -28.86 3.49
CA THR A 403 -26.53 -29.19 3.35
C THR A 403 -26.10 -29.00 1.89
N ILE A 404 -24.99 -28.33 1.69
CA ILE A 404 -24.35 -28.21 0.37
C ILE A 404 -22.95 -28.81 0.42
N GLU A 405 -22.46 -29.30 -0.71
CA GLU A 405 -21.09 -29.76 -0.84
C GLU A 405 -20.27 -28.74 -1.64
N ILE A 406 -19.23 -28.19 -1.02
CA ILE A 406 -18.36 -27.19 -1.66
C ILE A 406 -17.09 -27.83 -2.19
N ASP A 407 -16.75 -27.47 -3.42
CA ASP A 407 -15.55 -27.96 -4.11
C ASP A 407 -14.40 -26.93 -3.92
N VAL A 408 -13.64 -27.12 -2.83
CA VAL A 408 -12.45 -26.31 -2.54
C VAL A 408 -11.33 -27.23 -2.07
N PRO A 409 -10.19 -27.26 -2.78
CA PRO A 409 -9.06 -28.10 -2.41
C PRO A 409 -8.59 -27.85 -0.98
N ASN A 410 -8.17 -28.91 -0.29
CA ASN A 410 -7.58 -28.87 1.05
C ASN A 410 -8.46 -28.26 2.16
N ARG A 411 -9.78 -28.12 1.95
CA ARG A 411 -10.69 -27.63 2.97
C ARG A 411 -11.18 -28.75 3.88
N LYS A 412 -11.08 -28.53 5.21
CA LYS A 412 -11.52 -29.51 6.23
C LYS A 412 -13.05 -29.68 6.27
N TYR A 413 -13.79 -28.58 6.18
CA TYR A 413 -15.25 -28.54 6.28
C TYR A 413 -15.87 -28.35 4.89
N ARG A 414 -16.26 -29.47 4.24
CA ARG A 414 -16.78 -29.46 2.85
C ARG A 414 -18.29 -29.53 2.73
N LYS A 415 -18.98 -29.82 3.82
CA LYS A 415 -20.46 -30.00 3.84
C LYS A 415 -21.15 -29.03 4.81
N PRO A 416 -21.02 -27.70 4.61
CA PRO A 416 -21.74 -26.73 5.42
C PRO A 416 -23.25 -26.79 5.19
N ARG A 417 -24.02 -26.37 6.21
CA ARG A 417 -25.44 -26.10 6.08
C ARG A 417 -25.68 -24.63 5.75
N VAL A 418 -26.65 -24.37 4.90
CA VAL A 418 -26.98 -23.01 4.42
C VAL A 418 -28.47 -22.75 4.55
N PHE A 419 -28.83 -21.58 5.04
CA PHE A 419 -30.16 -20.99 4.98
C PHE A 419 -30.09 -19.67 4.20
N GLU A 420 -31.10 -19.40 3.38
CA GLU A 420 -31.13 -18.23 2.53
C GLU A 420 -32.35 -17.37 2.76
N GLN A 421 -32.17 -16.06 2.73
CA GLN A 421 -33.25 -15.09 2.76
C GLN A 421 -32.89 -13.80 2.02
N LYS A 422 -33.88 -12.95 1.80
CA LYS A 422 -33.67 -11.58 1.34
C LYS A 422 -33.41 -10.64 2.51
N ALA A 423 -32.52 -9.68 2.36
CA ALA A 423 -32.22 -8.67 3.35
C ALA A 423 -32.10 -7.28 2.69
N THR A 424 -32.64 -6.28 3.36
CA THR A 424 -32.57 -4.87 2.90
C THR A 424 -31.79 -4.06 3.94
N PRO A 425 -30.44 -4.13 3.94
CA PRO A 425 -29.63 -3.47 4.94
C PRO A 425 -29.60 -1.93 4.77
N CYS A 426 -29.91 -1.41 3.58
CA CYS A 426 -30.03 0.01 3.30
C CYS A 426 -31.22 0.24 2.36
N LYS A 427 -31.01 0.67 1.11
CA LYS A 427 -32.10 1.02 0.18
C LYS A 427 -32.45 -0.16 -0.76
N ARG A 428 -31.50 -1.05 -1.04
CA ARG A 428 -31.66 -2.15 -1.97
C ARG A 428 -31.75 -3.49 -1.26
N THR A 429 -32.43 -4.43 -1.90
CA THR A 429 -32.59 -5.80 -1.38
C THR A 429 -31.52 -6.70 -1.95
N PHE A 430 -30.82 -7.40 -1.07
CA PHE A 430 -29.77 -8.34 -1.38
C PHE A 430 -30.15 -9.76 -0.94
N ARG A 431 -29.45 -10.74 -1.47
CA ARG A 431 -29.52 -12.13 -1.06
C ARG A 431 -28.56 -12.34 0.10
N GLN A 432 -29.04 -12.91 1.20
CA GLN A 432 -28.29 -13.21 2.38
C GLN A 432 -28.25 -14.71 2.62
N LEU A 433 -27.07 -15.26 2.88
CA LEU A 433 -26.87 -16.66 3.20
C LEU A 433 -26.27 -16.74 4.61
N PHE A 434 -26.92 -17.52 5.48
CA PHE A 434 -26.33 -17.96 6.73
C PHE A 434 -25.68 -19.32 6.51
N ILE A 435 -24.43 -19.48 6.96
CA ILE A 435 -23.63 -20.67 6.72
C ILE A 435 -23.08 -21.15 8.05
N THR A 436 -23.37 -22.40 8.40
CA THR A 436 -22.88 -23.08 9.60
C THR A 436 -22.02 -24.28 9.26
N ASP A 437 -21.46 -24.93 10.26
CA ASP A 437 -20.61 -26.12 10.13
C ASP A 437 -19.31 -25.85 9.35
N LEU A 438 -18.75 -24.64 9.53
CA LEU A 438 -17.46 -24.22 8.98
C LEU A 438 -16.30 -24.37 9.97
N GLY A 439 -16.54 -25.00 11.14
CA GLY A 439 -15.53 -25.22 12.19
C GLY A 439 -15.46 -24.12 13.24
N HIS A 440 -16.46 -23.26 13.31
CA HIS A 440 -16.67 -22.29 14.37
C HIS A 440 -18.16 -22.24 14.74
N ASP A 441 -18.45 -21.82 15.98
CA ASP A 441 -19.81 -21.89 16.55
C ASP A 441 -20.77 -20.88 15.92
N GLU A 442 -20.28 -19.69 15.58
CA GLU A 442 -21.13 -18.64 15.03
C GLU A 442 -21.28 -18.78 13.51
N PRO A 443 -22.48 -18.52 12.96
CA PRO A 443 -22.71 -18.57 11.52
C PRO A 443 -21.89 -17.51 10.77
N THR A 444 -21.42 -17.87 9.60
CA THR A 444 -20.92 -16.91 8.61
C THR A 444 -22.12 -16.34 7.85
N ILE A 445 -22.22 -15.02 7.75
CA ILE A 445 -23.31 -14.34 7.06
C ILE A 445 -22.78 -13.73 5.77
N LEU A 446 -23.15 -14.30 4.63
CA LEU A 446 -22.78 -13.83 3.31
C LEU A 446 -23.87 -12.92 2.73
N LEU A 447 -23.48 -11.84 2.10
CA LEU A 447 -24.37 -10.87 1.45
C LEU A 447 -23.93 -10.68 -0.02
N THR A 448 -24.89 -10.74 -0.94
CA THR A 448 -24.62 -10.60 -2.39
C THR A 448 -25.86 -10.07 -3.13
N ASN A 449 -25.64 -9.44 -4.29
CA ASN A 449 -26.69 -9.12 -5.25
C ASN A 449 -26.84 -10.17 -6.38
N ASP A 450 -26.13 -11.30 -6.28
CA ASP A 450 -26.24 -12.42 -7.22
C ASP A 450 -27.44 -13.32 -6.84
N PHE A 451 -28.58 -13.09 -7.48
CA PHE A 451 -29.78 -13.93 -7.32
C PHE A 451 -29.83 -15.12 -8.28
N LYS A 452 -28.90 -15.22 -9.25
CA LYS A 452 -28.91 -16.25 -10.29
C LYS A 452 -28.11 -17.49 -9.90
N SER A 453 -26.97 -17.29 -9.24
CA SER A 453 -26.08 -18.40 -8.85
C SER A 453 -26.70 -19.26 -7.75
N THR A 454 -26.37 -20.55 -7.75
CA THR A 454 -26.76 -21.46 -6.65
C THR A 454 -26.02 -21.12 -5.37
N ALA A 455 -26.56 -21.45 -4.19
CA ALA A 455 -25.86 -21.27 -2.92
C ALA A 455 -24.52 -22.01 -2.89
N LYS A 456 -24.46 -23.21 -3.47
CA LYS A 456 -23.22 -23.98 -3.62
C LYS A 456 -22.16 -23.15 -4.35
N ASN A 457 -22.50 -22.54 -5.49
CA ASN A 457 -21.57 -21.73 -6.27
C ASN A 457 -21.14 -20.46 -5.53
N LEU A 458 -22.07 -19.79 -4.84
CA LEU A 458 -21.76 -18.60 -4.04
C LEU A 458 -20.80 -18.95 -2.89
N VAL A 459 -21.13 -19.98 -2.10
CA VAL A 459 -20.27 -20.38 -0.97
C VAL A 459 -18.91 -20.90 -1.44
N THR A 460 -18.86 -21.65 -2.55
CA THR A 460 -17.59 -22.09 -3.16
C THR A 460 -16.74 -20.90 -3.61
N ARG A 461 -17.36 -19.91 -4.28
CA ARG A 461 -16.67 -18.69 -4.72
C ARG A 461 -16.12 -17.90 -3.53
N TYR A 462 -16.93 -17.73 -2.48
CA TYR A 462 -16.46 -17.06 -1.28
C TYR A 462 -15.34 -17.84 -0.57
N ALA A 463 -15.46 -19.15 -0.51
CA ALA A 463 -14.44 -20.00 0.07
C ALA A 463 -13.09 -19.93 -0.68
N LYS A 464 -13.13 -19.75 -2.00
CA LYS A 464 -11.94 -19.51 -2.82
C LYS A 464 -11.29 -18.14 -2.55
N ARG A 465 -12.01 -17.16 -1.96
CA ARG A 465 -11.40 -15.90 -1.50
C ARG A 465 -10.27 -16.14 -0.50
N MET A 466 -10.30 -17.23 0.28
CA MET A 466 -9.20 -17.58 1.18
C MET A 466 -7.86 -17.77 0.45
N LEU A 467 -7.87 -17.93 -0.88
CA LEU A 467 -6.65 -17.97 -1.69
C LEU A 467 -5.91 -16.62 -1.68
N ILE A 468 -6.62 -15.49 -1.53
CA ILE A 468 -5.95 -14.19 -1.33
C ILE A 468 -5.21 -14.14 0.01
N GLU A 469 -5.73 -14.77 1.05
CA GLU A 469 -5.06 -14.85 2.35
C GLU A 469 -3.76 -15.65 2.28
N ASN A 470 -3.75 -16.72 1.46
CA ASN A 470 -2.53 -17.48 1.18
C ASN A 470 -1.51 -16.64 0.40
N ALA A 471 -1.95 -15.92 -0.62
CA ALA A 471 -1.10 -15.01 -1.38
C ALA A 471 -0.58 -13.84 -0.51
N LEU A 472 -1.41 -13.30 0.39
CA LEU A 472 -0.98 -12.31 1.39
C LEU A 472 0.01 -12.90 2.39
N SER A 473 -0.18 -14.16 2.81
CA SER A 473 0.79 -14.86 3.66
C SER A 473 2.16 -14.98 2.97
N ASP A 474 2.17 -15.27 1.68
CA ASP A 474 3.39 -15.33 0.86
C ASP A 474 4.00 -13.92 0.68
N ALA A 475 3.16 -12.91 0.45
CA ALA A 475 3.57 -11.51 0.38
C ALA A 475 4.29 -11.05 1.67
N VAL A 476 3.81 -11.48 2.83
CA VAL A 476 4.43 -11.17 4.13
C VAL A 476 5.70 -11.97 4.36
N ARG A 477 5.66 -13.29 4.13
CA ARG A 477 6.75 -14.21 4.53
C ARG A 477 7.91 -14.25 3.53
N PHE A 478 7.61 -14.06 2.26
CA PHE A 478 8.59 -14.15 1.19
C PHE A 478 8.93 -12.78 0.58
N PHE A 479 7.93 -11.97 0.22
CA PHE A 479 8.17 -10.64 -0.35
C PHE A 479 8.35 -9.54 0.71
N HIS A 480 8.26 -9.91 2.00
CA HIS A 480 8.55 -9.05 3.16
C HIS A 480 7.78 -7.72 3.17
N ILE A 481 6.50 -7.78 2.83
CA ILE A 481 5.63 -6.59 2.82
C ILE A 481 5.56 -5.92 4.20
N ASP A 482 5.66 -6.69 5.29
CA ASP A 482 5.63 -6.18 6.66
C ASP A 482 6.99 -5.61 7.12
N ALA A 483 8.05 -5.76 6.35
CA ALA A 483 9.37 -5.22 6.65
C ALA A 483 9.60 -3.79 6.13
N LEU A 484 8.61 -3.22 5.44
CA LEU A 484 8.67 -1.87 4.93
C LEU A 484 8.54 -0.87 6.09
N SER A 485 9.63 -0.21 6.42
CA SER A 485 9.68 0.79 7.50
C SER A 485 9.69 2.20 6.91
N SER A 486 8.52 2.74 6.59
CA SER A 486 8.40 4.10 6.10
C SER A 486 7.13 4.76 6.63
N SER A 487 7.24 6.01 7.06
CA SER A 487 6.11 6.88 7.36
C SER A 487 5.51 7.53 6.11
N VAL A 488 6.15 7.34 4.96
CA VAL A 488 5.74 7.94 3.68
C VAL A 488 5.05 6.88 2.85
N GLY A 489 3.72 6.94 2.74
CA GLY A 489 2.89 5.98 2.01
C GLY A 489 3.35 5.75 0.56
N LEU A 490 3.87 6.79 -0.11
CA LEU A 490 4.41 6.69 -1.47
C LEU A 490 5.58 5.71 -1.61
N LYS A 491 6.41 5.55 -0.59
CA LYS A 491 7.50 4.55 -0.62
C LYS A 491 6.95 3.14 -0.56
N VAL A 492 5.91 2.95 0.23
CA VAL A 492 5.21 1.67 0.36
C VAL A 492 4.46 1.35 -0.93
N ASP A 493 3.84 2.34 -1.56
CA ASP A 493 3.05 2.17 -2.78
C ASP A 493 3.89 1.58 -3.94
N PHE A 494 5.10 2.12 -4.18
CA PHE A 494 6.00 1.55 -5.18
C PHE A 494 6.46 0.12 -4.82
N ASP A 495 6.74 -0.14 -3.55
CA ASP A 495 7.12 -1.47 -3.09
C ASP A 495 5.96 -2.48 -3.24
N MET A 496 4.71 -2.02 -3.12
CA MET A 496 3.51 -2.81 -3.39
C MET A 496 3.36 -3.12 -4.89
N ALA A 497 3.64 -2.15 -5.77
CA ALA A 497 3.65 -2.41 -7.20
C ALA A 497 4.72 -3.44 -7.59
N LEU A 498 5.93 -3.36 -7.02
CA LEU A 498 6.98 -4.37 -7.22
C LEU A 498 6.54 -5.76 -6.70
N LEU A 499 5.78 -5.83 -5.61
CA LEU A 499 5.16 -7.07 -5.14
C LEU A 499 4.23 -7.66 -6.19
N VAL A 500 3.36 -6.83 -6.79
CA VAL A 500 2.44 -7.27 -7.86
C VAL A 500 3.24 -7.90 -9.00
N LEU A 501 4.27 -7.21 -9.50
CA LEU A 501 5.11 -7.72 -10.59
C LEU A 501 5.83 -9.02 -10.23
N ALA A 502 6.51 -9.03 -9.07
CA ALA A 502 7.29 -10.18 -8.64
C ALA A 502 6.43 -11.42 -8.36
N SER A 503 5.28 -11.26 -7.70
CA SER A 503 4.36 -12.37 -7.42
C SER A 503 3.78 -12.98 -8.70
N CYS A 504 3.49 -12.15 -9.71
CA CYS A 504 3.05 -12.63 -11.02
C CYS A 504 4.15 -13.44 -11.72
N LEU A 505 5.40 -12.99 -11.70
CA LEU A 505 6.53 -13.73 -12.29
C LEU A 505 6.72 -15.10 -11.60
N TYR A 506 6.60 -15.16 -10.28
CA TYR A 506 6.62 -16.43 -9.55
C TYR A 506 5.44 -17.32 -9.90
N ARG A 507 4.25 -16.75 -10.11
CA ARG A 507 3.08 -17.52 -10.51
C ARG A 507 3.22 -18.11 -11.93
N LEU A 508 3.81 -17.35 -12.85
CA LEU A 508 4.17 -17.85 -14.18
C LEU A 508 5.18 -18.99 -14.11
N MET A 509 6.20 -18.81 -13.25
CA MET A 509 7.19 -19.87 -13.01
C MET A 509 6.52 -21.13 -12.47
N ALA A 510 5.60 -21.00 -11.49
CA ALA A 510 4.82 -22.10 -10.94
C ALA A 510 4.11 -22.91 -12.03
N HIS A 511 3.40 -22.23 -12.91
CA HIS A 511 2.64 -22.88 -14.00
C HIS A 511 3.51 -23.61 -15.03
N ARG A 512 4.78 -23.26 -15.14
CA ARG A 512 5.74 -23.92 -16.05
C ARG A 512 6.44 -25.11 -15.44
N MET A 513 6.48 -25.20 -14.12
CA MET A 513 7.21 -26.23 -13.41
C MET A 513 6.28 -27.34 -12.99
N ARG A 514 6.42 -28.51 -13.61
CA ARG A 514 5.59 -29.68 -13.34
C ARG A 514 5.60 -30.03 -11.84
N GLY A 515 4.40 -30.08 -11.25
CA GLY A 515 4.20 -30.37 -9.81
C GLY A 515 4.35 -29.15 -8.91
N TYR A 516 4.48 -27.95 -9.48
CA TYR A 516 4.54 -26.67 -8.76
C TYR A 516 3.38 -25.73 -9.12
N GLU A 517 2.38 -26.21 -9.83
CA GLU A 517 1.27 -25.41 -10.38
C GLU A 517 0.55 -24.59 -9.29
N ASP A 518 0.45 -25.15 -8.08
CA ASP A 518 -0.17 -24.50 -6.92
C ASP A 518 0.85 -24.00 -5.87
N ALA A 519 2.16 -24.09 -6.18
CA ALA A 519 3.21 -23.73 -5.25
C ALA A 519 3.25 -22.22 -4.97
N GLN A 520 3.55 -21.85 -3.73
CA GLN A 520 3.82 -20.48 -3.32
C GLN A 520 5.22 -20.05 -3.75
N ALA A 521 5.44 -18.72 -3.88
CA ALA A 521 6.72 -18.15 -4.28
C ALA A 521 7.88 -18.61 -3.37
N ARG A 522 7.65 -18.71 -2.07
CA ARG A 522 8.63 -19.22 -1.11
C ARG A 522 9.10 -20.65 -1.43
N GLN A 523 8.18 -21.52 -1.84
CA GLN A 523 8.53 -22.90 -2.20
C GLN A 523 9.32 -22.92 -3.51
N ILE A 524 8.88 -22.18 -4.52
CA ILE A 524 9.56 -22.07 -5.82
C ILE A 524 10.96 -21.51 -5.62
N PHE A 525 11.10 -20.47 -4.80
CA PHE A 525 12.40 -19.89 -4.48
C PHE A 525 13.35 -20.93 -3.88
N ARG A 526 12.94 -21.57 -2.80
CA ARG A 526 13.75 -22.56 -2.08
C ARG A 526 14.17 -23.72 -2.98
N ASP A 527 13.26 -24.23 -3.80
CA ASP A 527 13.46 -25.46 -4.56
C ASP A 527 14.11 -25.21 -5.93
N LEU A 528 13.82 -24.07 -6.57
CA LEU A 528 14.18 -23.82 -7.97
C LEU A 528 15.04 -22.56 -8.20
N ILE A 529 14.89 -21.51 -7.39
CA ILE A 529 15.53 -20.20 -7.65
C ILE A 529 16.79 -19.98 -6.81
N ASP A 530 16.78 -20.33 -5.54
CA ASP A 530 17.94 -20.18 -4.64
C ASP A 530 19.03 -21.18 -5.00
N MET A 531 19.72 -20.93 -6.11
CA MET A 531 20.82 -21.78 -6.60
C MET A 531 21.94 -20.97 -7.23
N PRO A 532 23.20 -21.38 -7.03
CA PRO A 532 24.35 -20.81 -7.71
C PRO A 532 24.44 -21.29 -9.16
N ALA A 533 25.16 -20.49 -9.97
CA ALA A 533 25.49 -20.83 -11.34
C ALA A 533 26.85 -20.26 -11.73
N ASP A 534 27.51 -20.91 -12.69
CA ASP A 534 28.65 -20.35 -13.39
C ASP A 534 28.16 -19.59 -14.62
N VAL A 535 28.62 -18.38 -14.78
CA VAL A 535 28.23 -17.46 -15.86
C VAL A 535 29.43 -17.25 -16.76
N LYS A 536 29.31 -17.62 -18.02
CA LYS A 536 30.32 -17.38 -19.04
C LYS A 536 29.79 -16.32 -20.02
N ILE A 537 30.48 -15.20 -20.09
CA ILE A 537 30.22 -14.13 -21.07
C ILE A 537 31.12 -14.40 -22.28
N ALA A 538 30.51 -14.59 -23.46
CA ALA A 538 31.19 -14.70 -24.74
C ALA A 538 30.70 -13.57 -25.67
N HIS A 539 31.28 -13.48 -26.88
CA HIS A 539 30.99 -12.40 -27.81
C HIS A 539 29.48 -12.23 -28.11
N ASP A 540 28.76 -13.31 -28.39
CA ASP A 540 27.37 -13.30 -28.84
C ASP A 540 26.40 -13.93 -27.84
N GLU A 541 26.93 -14.60 -26.82
CA GLU A 541 26.12 -15.40 -25.91
C GLU A 541 26.60 -15.26 -24.46
N ILE A 542 25.66 -15.29 -23.54
CA ILE A 542 25.92 -15.41 -22.11
C ILE A 542 25.32 -16.74 -21.66
N THR A 543 26.21 -17.69 -21.33
CA THR A 543 25.79 -19.00 -20.86
C THR A 543 25.74 -19.00 -19.34
N VAL A 544 24.61 -19.45 -18.78
CA VAL A 544 24.39 -19.64 -17.34
C VAL A 544 24.27 -21.13 -17.09
N ARG A 545 25.27 -21.70 -16.43
CA ARG A 545 25.35 -23.12 -16.08
C ARG A 545 24.93 -23.29 -14.63
N PHE A 546 23.81 -23.94 -14.39
CA PHE A 546 23.33 -24.22 -13.05
C PHE A 546 24.10 -25.35 -12.37
N HIS A 547 24.41 -25.16 -11.09
CA HIS A 547 25.00 -26.23 -10.28
C HIS A 547 23.98 -27.33 -9.99
N ARG A 548 24.42 -28.56 -9.87
CA ARG A 548 23.55 -29.71 -9.63
C ARG A 548 22.78 -29.60 -8.32
N ARG A 549 21.46 -29.77 -8.39
CA ARG A 549 20.55 -29.80 -7.24
C ARG A 549 19.44 -30.82 -7.47
N ALA A 550 18.78 -31.23 -6.38
CA ALA A 550 17.73 -32.25 -6.42
C ALA A 550 16.58 -31.91 -7.38
N HIS A 551 16.18 -30.63 -7.47
CA HIS A 551 15.08 -30.17 -8.30
C HIS A 551 15.49 -29.65 -9.70
N LEU A 552 16.79 -29.66 -10.02
CA LEU A 552 17.30 -29.24 -11.33
C LEU A 552 16.62 -29.98 -12.51
N PRO A 553 16.35 -31.31 -12.44
CA PRO A 553 15.66 -32.01 -13.51
C PRO A 553 14.29 -31.40 -13.89
N ILE A 554 13.57 -30.77 -12.97
CA ILE A 554 12.30 -30.10 -13.22
C ILE A 554 12.51 -28.86 -14.10
N ILE A 555 13.55 -28.08 -13.81
CA ILE A 555 13.94 -26.91 -14.60
C ILE A 555 14.37 -27.35 -16.01
N LEU A 556 15.20 -28.43 -16.11
CA LEU A 556 15.68 -28.97 -17.38
C LEU A 556 14.54 -29.50 -18.26
N ALA A 557 13.50 -30.03 -17.66
CA ALA A 557 12.30 -30.49 -18.38
C ALA A 557 11.38 -29.35 -18.81
N SER A 558 11.61 -28.12 -18.33
CA SER A 558 10.79 -26.96 -18.65
C SER A 558 11.14 -26.36 -20.01
N SER A 559 10.24 -25.57 -20.56
CA SER A 559 10.44 -24.87 -21.85
C SER A 559 11.47 -23.72 -21.77
N LEU A 560 12.01 -23.42 -20.58
CA LEU A 560 12.97 -22.34 -20.37
C LEU A 560 14.39 -22.70 -20.82
N ILE A 561 14.72 -23.98 -20.76
CA ILE A 561 16.04 -24.50 -21.13
C ILE A 561 16.13 -24.68 -22.64
N ASN A 562 17.32 -24.54 -23.18
CA ASN A 562 17.67 -24.76 -24.59
C ASN A 562 17.03 -23.83 -25.63
N LYS A 563 16.37 -22.76 -25.19
CA LYS A 563 15.89 -21.70 -26.07
C LYS A 563 16.71 -20.43 -25.82
N PRO A 564 17.63 -20.08 -26.73
CA PRO A 564 18.36 -18.83 -26.58
C PRO A 564 17.39 -17.65 -26.65
N VAL A 565 17.59 -16.66 -25.79
CA VAL A 565 16.76 -15.47 -25.68
C VAL A 565 17.68 -14.25 -25.85
N ALA A 566 17.48 -13.46 -26.90
CA ALA A 566 18.19 -12.21 -27.08
C ALA A 566 17.77 -11.20 -25.99
N VAL A 567 18.75 -10.72 -25.21
CA VAL A 567 18.51 -9.84 -24.07
C VAL A 567 18.86 -8.40 -24.45
N PRO A 568 17.88 -7.51 -24.61
CA PRO A 568 18.12 -6.14 -25.09
C PRO A 568 19.10 -5.34 -24.24
N TRP A 569 19.03 -5.46 -22.92
CA TRP A 569 19.93 -4.76 -21.99
C TRP A 569 21.33 -5.40 -21.87
N TRP A 570 21.61 -6.45 -22.64
CA TRP A 570 22.92 -7.04 -22.85
C TRP A 570 23.45 -6.76 -24.27
N ASN A 571 23.05 -5.65 -24.86
CA ASN A 571 23.37 -5.31 -26.25
C ASN A 571 22.92 -6.39 -27.26
N GLY A 572 21.80 -7.08 -26.95
CA GLY A 572 21.22 -8.11 -27.80
C GLY A 572 21.88 -9.49 -27.71
N ARG A 573 22.85 -9.70 -26.82
CA ARG A 573 23.44 -11.02 -26.61
C ARG A 573 22.41 -12.05 -26.16
N ASN A 574 22.57 -13.26 -26.59
CA ASN A 574 21.68 -14.36 -26.25
C ASN A 574 21.97 -14.90 -24.86
N LEU A 575 20.92 -15.08 -24.06
CA LEU A 575 20.97 -15.88 -22.84
C LEU A 575 20.81 -17.36 -23.21
N ARG A 576 21.71 -18.21 -22.73
CA ARG A 576 21.60 -19.67 -22.78
C ARG A 576 21.65 -20.26 -21.38
N LEU A 577 20.58 -20.96 -21.01
CA LEU A 577 20.48 -21.65 -19.74
C LEU A 577 20.86 -23.12 -19.95
N VAL A 578 21.84 -23.64 -19.20
CA VAL A 578 22.37 -25.01 -19.31
C VAL A 578 22.62 -25.62 -17.93
N GLN A 579 22.82 -26.94 -17.94
CA GLN A 579 23.30 -27.70 -16.78
C GLN A 579 24.81 -27.69 -16.71
#